data_96ff7b5e06d926fef0e8321a80bbbd2c
#
_entry.id   96ff7b5e06d926fef0e8321a80bbbd2c
#
_cell.length_a   1.000
_cell.length_b   1.000
_cell.length_c   1.000
_cell.angle_alpha   90.00
_cell.angle_beta   90.00
_cell.angle_gamma   90.00
#
_symmetry.space_group_name_H-M   'P 1'
#
loop_
_entity.id
_entity.type
_entity.pdbx_description
1 polymer ?
#
loop_
_entity_poly.entity_id
_entity_poly.type
_entity_poly.pdbx_seq_one_letter_code
_entity_poly.pdbx_strand_id
1 'polypeptide(L)'
;PTVSGKYADVIENNVCKNIGFGKPSVNDTNALTSGVGCAAIFAGMGTSLPNTIVKNNVVQNCVETGIEGPYELVYHNTVKNTGENSVARYTGSTEAIYIKLTTEFEQKYIGNTIETRGLRCFSSYSNRDDEYKGIYILNNSVNLENTDASITCNYTRSDIEINCKKIKKIVIENNAGMMKDKKSVNIYTDKGYVMDYFSIHNPCMIGSVPEKARYCFNINNN
;
A
#
# COMPACT_ATOMS: atom_id res chain seq x y z
N PRO A 1 -10.56 -13.10 13.41
CA PRO A 1 -11.99 -13.33 13.22
C PRO A 1 -12.37 -13.03 11.78
N THR A 2 -12.83 -14.02 11.06
CA THR A 2 -13.44 -13.86 9.75
C THR A 2 -14.82 -13.28 9.96
N VAL A 3 -15.01 -12.02 9.63
CA VAL A 3 -16.34 -11.42 9.62
C VAL A 3 -16.88 -11.55 8.21
N SER A 4 -17.76 -12.50 7.99
CA SER A 4 -18.58 -12.60 6.80
C SER A 4 -19.95 -12.01 7.13
N GLY A 5 -20.20 -10.77 6.72
CA GLY A 5 -21.49 -10.13 7.04
C GLY A 5 -21.86 -9.03 6.06
N LYS A 6 -23.17 -8.89 5.84
CA LYS A 6 -23.79 -7.79 5.09
C LYS A 6 -23.82 -6.46 5.89
N TYR A 7 -23.04 -6.37 6.96
CA TYR A 7 -23.08 -5.24 7.90
C TYR A 7 -21.82 -4.40 7.77
N ALA A 8 -21.94 -3.12 8.04
CA ALA A 8 -20.81 -2.22 8.15
C ALA A 8 -19.97 -2.62 9.36
N ASP A 9 -18.77 -3.12 9.10
CA ASP A 9 -17.81 -3.44 10.15
C ASP A 9 -16.88 -2.26 10.36
N VAL A 10 -16.69 -1.87 11.61
CA VAL A 10 -15.77 -0.80 11.97
C VAL A 10 -14.62 -1.39 12.77
N ILE A 11 -13.41 -1.24 12.27
CA ILE A 11 -12.17 -1.57 12.96
C ILE A 11 -11.55 -0.25 13.41
N GLU A 12 -11.71 0.10 14.67
CA GLU A 12 -11.29 1.41 15.15
C GLU A 12 -10.60 1.39 16.52
N ASN A 13 -9.74 2.40 16.72
CA ASN A 13 -9.08 2.69 18.00
C ASN A 13 -8.25 1.52 18.56
N ASN A 14 -7.74 0.65 17.67
CA ASN A 14 -6.87 -0.45 18.06
C ASN A 14 -5.40 0.00 18.05
N VAL A 15 -4.62 -0.60 18.93
CA VAL A 15 -3.18 -0.45 18.98
C VAL A 15 -2.53 -1.80 18.71
N CYS A 16 -1.97 -1.97 17.52
CA CYS A 16 -1.29 -3.18 17.08
C CYS A 16 0.22 -2.92 17.05
N LYS A 17 0.98 -3.60 17.90
CA LYS A 17 2.44 -3.41 17.99
C LYS A 17 3.19 -4.73 17.93
N ASN A 18 4.41 -4.68 17.36
CA ASN A 18 5.35 -5.80 17.32
C ASN A 18 4.74 -7.05 16.65
N ILE A 19 4.10 -6.87 15.50
CA ILE A 19 3.44 -7.95 14.76
C ILE A 19 4.46 -8.67 13.88
N GLY A 20 4.47 -10.02 13.97
CA GLY A 20 5.32 -10.87 13.12
C GLY A 20 6.76 -11.06 13.65
N PHE A 21 7.12 -10.54 14.81
CA PHE A 21 8.44 -10.71 15.44
C PHE A 21 8.64 -12.06 16.16
N GLY A 22 7.77 -13.04 15.94
CA GLY A 22 8.05 -14.41 16.37
C GLY A 22 9.35 -14.87 15.69
N LYS A 23 10.31 -15.41 16.44
CA LYS A 23 11.59 -15.88 15.92
C LYS A 23 11.36 -16.78 14.70
N PRO A 24 11.64 -16.32 13.45
CA PRO A 24 11.88 -17.29 12.40
C PRO A 24 13.09 -18.09 12.86
N SER A 25 13.00 -19.41 12.77
CA SER A 25 14.20 -20.20 12.95
C SER A 25 15.20 -19.70 11.91
N VAL A 26 16.43 -19.48 12.31
CA VAL A 26 17.50 -18.96 11.44
C VAL A 26 17.70 -19.83 10.18
N ASN A 27 17.10 -21.01 10.17
CA ASN A 27 17.13 -22.00 9.10
C ASN A 27 15.84 -22.05 8.25
N ASP A 28 14.81 -21.32 8.58
CA ASP A 28 13.55 -21.33 7.82
C ASP A 28 13.48 -20.16 6.84
N THR A 29 14.38 -20.20 5.86
CA THR A 29 14.35 -19.27 4.73
C THR A 29 13.06 -19.40 3.92
N ASN A 30 12.32 -20.49 4.01
CA ASN A 30 11.07 -20.71 3.30
C ASN A 30 9.86 -20.05 4.01
N ALA A 31 9.86 -19.94 5.33
CA ALA A 31 8.79 -19.26 6.06
C ALA A 31 8.75 -17.76 5.75
N LEU A 32 9.91 -17.17 5.45
CA LEU A 32 10.04 -15.77 5.06
C LEU A 32 9.79 -15.52 3.57
N THR A 33 9.89 -16.55 2.75
CA THR A 33 9.68 -16.49 1.29
C THR A 33 8.26 -16.93 0.89
N SER A 34 7.55 -17.64 1.74
CA SER A 34 6.27 -18.29 1.41
C SER A 34 5.03 -17.41 1.61
N GLY A 35 5.18 -16.09 1.73
CA GLY A 35 4.02 -15.19 1.71
C GLY A 35 3.04 -15.42 2.87
N VAL A 36 3.52 -15.81 4.03
CA VAL A 36 2.72 -15.78 5.26
C VAL A 36 2.57 -14.31 5.64
N GLY A 37 1.54 -13.65 5.07
CA GLY A 37 1.27 -12.26 5.28
C GLY A 37 1.09 -11.94 6.76
N CYS A 38 2.07 -11.27 7.34
CA CYS A 38 2.00 -10.71 8.69
C CYS A 38 1.44 -9.30 8.62
N ALA A 39 0.16 -9.17 8.34
CA ALA A 39 -0.50 -7.87 8.45
C ALA A 39 -1.07 -7.67 9.85
N ALA A 40 -0.94 -6.44 10.38
CA ALA A 40 -1.50 -6.11 11.70
C ALA A 40 -3.02 -6.05 11.67
N ILE A 41 -3.58 -5.48 10.60
CA ILE A 41 -5.02 -5.47 10.31
C ILE A 41 -5.21 -6.14 8.96
N PHE A 42 -5.88 -7.28 8.95
CA PHE A 42 -5.97 -8.16 7.78
C PHE A 42 -7.39 -8.58 7.45
N ALA A 43 -7.76 -8.47 6.18
CA ALA A 43 -8.93 -9.12 5.62
C ALA A 43 -8.52 -10.09 4.51
N GLY A 44 -9.02 -11.32 4.61
CA GLY A 44 -8.64 -12.44 3.76
C GLY A 44 -8.79 -12.18 2.26
N MET A 45 -8.15 -13.02 1.46
CA MET A 45 -8.30 -13.01 0.00
C MET A 45 -9.71 -13.42 -0.41
N GLY A 46 -10.29 -12.71 -1.36
CA GLY A 46 -11.55 -13.08 -2.02
C GLY A 46 -12.82 -12.66 -1.30
N THR A 47 -12.74 -12.00 -0.17
CA THR A 47 -13.90 -11.37 0.47
C THR A 47 -13.94 -9.89 0.11
N SER A 48 -15.00 -9.49 -0.52
CA SER A 48 -15.41 -8.10 -0.60
C SER A 48 -15.98 -7.70 0.76
N LEU A 49 -15.53 -6.57 1.28
CA LEU A 49 -15.99 -6.04 2.57
C LEU A 49 -16.68 -4.68 2.35
N PRO A 50 -17.85 -4.65 1.71
CA PRO A 50 -18.56 -3.40 1.50
C PRO A 50 -18.93 -2.80 2.86
N ASN A 51 -18.85 -1.48 2.93
CA ASN A 51 -19.10 -0.69 4.14
C ASN A 51 -18.13 -0.96 5.30
N THR A 52 -17.02 -1.66 5.09
CA THR A 52 -16.02 -1.83 6.14
C THR A 52 -15.13 -0.61 6.25
N ILE A 53 -15.03 -0.09 7.47
CA ILE A 53 -14.27 1.09 7.81
C ILE A 53 -13.12 0.72 8.75
N VAL A 54 -11.89 1.09 8.36
CA VAL A 54 -10.69 0.96 9.21
C VAL A 54 -10.22 2.36 9.58
N LYS A 55 -10.38 2.75 10.84
CA LYS A 55 -10.09 4.14 11.25
C LYS A 55 -9.41 4.27 12.61
N ASN A 56 -8.63 5.33 12.78
CA ASN A 56 -8.02 5.72 14.05
C ASN A 56 -7.21 4.60 14.72
N ASN A 57 -6.67 3.66 13.94
CA ASN A 57 -5.83 2.61 14.48
C ASN A 57 -4.37 3.06 14.48
N VAL A 58 -3.61 2.55 15.43
CA VAL A 58 -2.15 2.69 15.51
C VAL A 58 -1.52 1.33 15.26
N VAL A 59 -0.82 1.21 14.13
CA VAL A 59 -0.02 0.04 13.77
C VAL A 59 1.44 0.44 13.87
N GLN A 60 2.22 -0.30 14.62
CA GLN A 60 3.63 0.02 14.86
C GLN A 60 4.49 -1.24 14.93
N ASN A 61 5.64 -1.19 14.28
CA ASN A 61 6.60 -2.29 14.24
C ASN A 61 5.95 -3.57 13.68
N CYS A 62 5.58 -3.55 12.43
CA CYS A 62 5.08 -4.70 11.71
C CYS A 62 6.16 -5.22 10.75
N VAL A 63 6.42 -6.52 10.77
CA VAL A 63 7.49 -7.12 9.95
C VAL A 63 7.22 -6.97 8.47
N GLU A 64 5.98 -7.06 8.05
CA GLU A 64 5.57 -6.93 6.65
C GLU A 64 4.58 -5.78 6.46
N THR A 65 3.31 -6.07 6.37
CA THR A 65 2.25 -5.11 6.02
C THR A 65 1.53 -4.60 7.27
N GLY A 66 1.23 -3.32 7.30
CA GLY A 66 0.47 -2.73 8.40
C GLY A 66 -1.03 -3.04 8.28
N ILE A 67 -1.64 -2.63 7.18
CA ILE A 67 -3.07 -2.82 6.91
C ILE A 67 -3.23 -3.47 5.55
N GLU A 68 -3.99 -4.55 5.46
CA GLU A 68 -4.19 -5.29 4.22
C GLU A 68 -5.65 -5.74 4.07
N GLY A 69 -6.29 -5.38 2.98
CA GLY A 69 -7.64 -5.85 2.68
C GLY A 69 -8.40 -5.01 1.65
N PRO A 70 -9.58 -5.52 1.24
CA PRO A 70 -10.49 -4.84 0.33
C PRO A 70 -11.48 -3.95 1.10
N TYR A 71 -10.98 -3.01 1.87
CA TYR A 71 -11.82 -2.09 2.67
C TYR A 71 -12.40 -0.97 1.80
N GLU A 72 -13.60 -0.52 2.13
CA GLU A 72 -14.21 0.63 1.47
C GLU A 72 -13.58 1.95 1.91
N LEU A 73 -13.30 2.08 3.21
CA LEU A 73 -12.72 3.29 3.77
C LEU A 73 -11.64 2.99 4.82
N VAL A 74 -10.42 3.48 4.56
CA VAL A 74 -9.29 3.43 5.48
C VAL A 74 -8.87 4.86 5.78
N TYR A 75 -9.13 5.37 6.99
CA TYR A 75 -8.85 6.77 7.28
C TYR A 75 -8.32 7.05 8.69
N HIS A 76 -7.50 8.08 8.80
CA HIS A 76 -6.89 8.56 10.04
C HIS A 76 -6.14 7.47 10.81
N ASN A 77 -5.60 6.46 10.15
CA ASN A 77 -4.74 5.48 10.80
C ASN A 77 -3.30 5.99 10.84
N THR A 78 -2.57 5.59 11.87
CA THR A 78 -1.13 5.78 11.98
C THR A 78 -0.43 4.45 11.77
N VAL A 79 0.38 4.34 10.73
CA VAL A 79 1.11 3.11 10.38
C VAL A 79 2.60 3.45 10.37
N LYS A 80 3.36 2.90 11.33
CA LYS A 80 4.78 3.20 11.51
C LYS A 80 5.66 1.98 11.57
N ASN A 81 6.89 2.11 11.05
CA ASN A 81 7.92 1.06 11.10
C ASN A 81 7.41 -0.28 10.56
N THR A 82 6.82 -0.28 9.37
CA THR A 82 6.46 -1.51 8.67
C THR A 82 7.59 -1.94 7.75
N GLY A 83 7.63 -3.22 7.38
CA GLY A 83 8.63 -3.76 6.46
C GLY A 83 10.06 -3.79 7.01
N GLU A 84 10.21 -3.94 8.31
CA GLU A 84 11.52 -3.91 8.98
C GLU A 84 12.34 -5.20 8.73
N ASN A 85 11.68 -6.27 8.30
CA ASN A 85 12.37 -7.52 7.98
C ASN A 85 13.13 -7.39 6.66
N SER A 86 14.45 -7.49 6.70
CA SER A 86 15.31 -7.42 5.53
C SER A 86 15.01 -8.49 4.48
N VAL A 87 14.52 -9.66 4.90
CA VAL A 87 14.18 -10.77 4.00
C VAL A 87 12.86 -10.51 3.30
N ALA A 88 11.84 -10.04 4.00
CA ALA A 88 10.56 -9.66 3.40
C ALA A 88 10.72 -8.52 2.36
N ARG A 89 11.70 -7.64 2.55
CA ARG A 89 12.05 -6.61 1.55
C ARG A 89 12.47 -7.19 0.20
N TYR A 90 13.05 -8.39 0.18
CA TYR A 90 13.46 -9.05 -1.06
C TYR A 90 12.30 -9.76 -1.76
N THR A 91 11.22 -10.10 -1.06
CA THR A 91 10.06 -10.81 -1.62
C THR A 91 8.96 -9.89 -2.14
N GLY A 92 9.07 -8.57 -1.93
CA GLY A 92 8.13 -7.59 -2.47
C GLY A 92 6.85 -7.36 -1.65
N SER A 93 6.76 -7.93 -0.45
CA SER A 93 5.57 -7.85 0.42
C SER A 93 5.81 -6.98 1.65
N THR A 94 6.23 -5.73 1.45
CA THR A 94 6.59 -4.82 2.55
C THR A 94 5.96 -3.45 2.37
N GLU A 95 4.66 -3.43 2.30
CA GLU A 95 3.87 -2.22 2.18
C GLU A 95 3.34 -1.78 3.55
N ALA A 96 3.19 -0.47 3.76
CA ALA A 96 2.46 -0.01 4.92
C ALA A 96 0.97 -0.34 4.81
N ILE A 97 0.40 -0.08 3.64
CA ILE A 97 -0.99 -0.41 3.31
C ILE A 97 -1.04 -1.17 1.99
N TYR A 98 -1.48 -2.43 2.02
CA TYR A 98 -1.73 -3.23 0.83
C TYR A 98 -3.21 -3.24 0.47
N ILE A 99 -3.52 -2.68 -0.69
CA ILE A 99 -4.86 -2.51 -1.21
C ILE A 99 -5.27 -3.75 -2.00
N LYS A 100 -6.17 -4.55 -1.47
CA LYS A 100 -6.80 -5.61 -2.26
C LYS A 100 -7.92 -5.02 -3.09
N LEU A 101 -7.70 -4.96 -4.39
CA LEU A 101 -8.66 -4.38 -5.32
C LEU A 101 -9.97 -5.16 -5.37
N THR A 102 -11.09 -4.45 -5.52
CA THR A 102 -12.42 -5.04 -5.65
C THR A 102 -13.20 -4.45 -6.82
N THR A 103 -14.06 -5.28 -7.41
CA THR A 103 -14.98 -4.89 -8.49
C THR A 103 -16.31 -4.33 -7.97
N GLU A 104 -16.53 -4.36 -6.67
CA GLU A 104 -17.85 -4.06 -6.08
C GLU A 104 -18.02 -2.60 -5.69
N PHE A 105 -16.98 -1.97 -5.16
CA PHE A 105 -17.04 -0.58 -4.69
C PHE A 105 -15.73 0.16 -4.90
N GLU A 106 -15.80 1.49 -4.80
CA GLU A 106 -14.62 2.35 -4.77
C GLU A 106 -13.96 2.30 -3.38
N GLN A 107 -12.64 2.29 -3.34
CA GLN A 107 -11.85 2.19 -2.12
C GLN A 107 -11.18 3.53 -1.81
N LYS A 108 -11.29 4.00 -0.58
CA LYS A 108 -10.83 5.32 -0.16
C LYS A 108 -9.83 5.22 1.00
N TYR A 109 -8.68 5.83 0.84
CA TYR A 109 -7.56 5.88 1.78
C TYR A 109 -7.27 7.35 2.09
N ILE A 110 -7.75 7.84 3.25
CA ILE A 110 -7.85 9.28 3.51
C ILE A 110 -7.19 9.65 4.84
N GLY A 111 -6.32 10.66 4.84
CA GLY A 111 -5.78 11.27 6.05
C GLY A 111 -4.96 10.33 6.92
N ASN A 112 -4.39 9.26 6.36
CA ASN A 112 -3.53 8.36 7.10
C ASN A 112 -2.13 8.94 7.26
N THR A 113 -1.48 8.63 8.38
CA THR A 113 -0.06 8.94 8.62
C THR A 113 0.76 7.68 8.48
N ILE A 114 1.66 7.67 7.52
CA ILE A 114 2.45 6.49 7.16
C ILE A 114 3.93 6.81 7.23
N GLU A 115 4.67 5.98 7.94
CA GLU A 115 6.12 6.01 8.04
C GLU A 115 6.62 4.58 7.91
N THR A 116 7.25 4.23 6.80
CA THR A 116 7.65 2.84 6.53
C THR A 116 9.09 2.73 6.08
N ARG A 117 9.73 1.63 6.44
CA ARG A 117 11.03 1.18 5.93
C ARG A 117 10.89 0.15 4.81
N GLY A 118 9.67 -0.23 4.48
CA GLY A 118 9.36 -1.16 3.42
C GLY A 118 9.60 -0.60 2.03
N LEU A 119 9.04 -1.26 1.04
CA LEU A 119 9.19 -0.86 -0.36
C LEU A 119 8.19 0.22 -0.77
N ARG A 120 7.00 0.27 -0.13
CA ARG A 120 5.91 1.15 -0.54
C ARG A 120 5.09 1.62 0.65
N CYS A 121 4.56 2.83 0.56
CA CYS A 121 3.54 3.29 1.51
C CYS A 121 2.18 2.68 1.18
N PHE A 122 1.78 2.75 -0.08
CA PHE A 122 0.58 2.11 -0.61
C PHE A 122 0.93 1.22 -1.78
N SER A 123 0.34 0.04 -1.84
CA SER A 123 0.51 -0.87 -2.97
C SER A 123 -0.76 -1.65 -3.28
N SER A 124 -0.96 -1.95 -4.54
CA SER A 124 -1.92 -2.95 -4.99
C SER A 124 -1.32 -3.76 -6.12
N TYR A 125 -1.68 -5.04 -6.16
CA TYR A 125 -1.31 -5.92 -7.27
C TYR A 125 -2.44 -6.87 -7.62
N SER A 126 -2.78 -6.95 -8.90
CA SER A 126 -3.68 -7.97 -9.42
C SER A 126 -3.35 -8.30 -10.88
N ASN A 127 -3.21 -9.59 -11.15
CA ASN A 127 -3.04 -10.13 -12.50
C ASN A 127 -4.36 -10.63 -13.12
N ARG A 128 -5.50 -10.44 -12.45
CA ARG A 128 -6.83 -10.84 -12.92
C ARG A 128 -7.31 -9.93 -14.02
N ASP A 129 -8.21 -10.44 -14.86
CA ASP A 129 -8.87 -9.67 -15.93
C ASP A 129 -10.07 -8.83 -15.45
N ASP A 130 -10.26 -8.77 -14.14
CA ASP A 130 -11.34 -8.00 -13.51
C ASP A 130 -11.18 -6.51 -13.77
N GLU A 131 -12.29 -5.81 -13.94
CA GLU A 131 -12.34 -4.36 -14.02
C GLU A 131 -12.73 -3.77 -12.67
N TYR A 132 -11.74 -3.19 -11.97
CA TYR A 132 -11.91 -2.64 -10.64
C TYR A 132 -12.61 -1.27 -10.67
N LYS A 133 -13.39 -0.96 -9.60
CA LYS A 133 -14.18 0.29 -9.52
C LYS A 133 -13.31 1.54 -9.43
N GLY A 134 -12.41 1.56 -8.48
CA GLY A 134 -11.53 2.71 -8.32
C GLY A 134 -10.87 2.83 -6.95
N ILE A 135 -9.83 3.66 -6.92
CA ILE A 135 -9.04 3.97 -5.72
C ILE A 135 -8.93 5.47 -5.56
N TYR A 136 -9.09 5.92 -4.31
CA TYR A 136 -8.83 7.28 -3.88
C TYR A 136 -7.77 7.26 -2.77
N ILE A 137 -6.65 7.93 -2.97
CA ILE A 137 -5.58 8.11 -1.98
C ILE A 137 -5.43 9.61 -1.74
N LEU A 138 -6.04 10.10 -0.65
CA LEU A 138 -6.28 11.52 -0.45
C LEU A 138 -5.75 12.01 0.91
N ASN A 139 -5.11 13.17 0.92
CA ASN A 139 -4.73 13.89 2.15
C ASN A 139 -3.90 13.04 3.13
N ASN A 140 -3.12 12.07 2.66
CA ASN A 140 -2.27 11.27 3.52
C ASN A 140 -0.92 11.96 3.75
N SER A 141 -0.31 11.72 4.90
CA SER A 141 1.08 12.04 5.17
C SER A 141 1.91 10.77 5.02
N VAL A 142 2.83 10.74 4.06
CA VAL A 142 3.64 9.56 3.76
C VAL A 142 5.12 9.86 3.94
N ASN A 143 5.84 8.93 4.55
CA ASN A 143 7.29 8.97 4.68
C ASN A 143 7.85 7.59 4.41
N LEU A 144 8.47 7.43 3.26
CA LEU A 144 9.23 6.23 2.93
C LEU A 144 10.68 6.43 3.35
N GLU A 145 11.02 5.96 4.55
CA GLU A 145 12.37 6.09 5.09
C GLU A 145 13.42 5.48 4.16
N ASN A 146 14.47 6.26 3.91
CA ASN A 146 15.58 5.79 3.12
C ASN A 146 16.45 4.86 3.97
N THR A 147 16.18 3.57 3.92
CA THR A 147 17.02 2.59 4.57
C THR A 147 18.13 2.17 3.64
N ASP A 148 19.35 2.27 4.16
CA ASP A 148 20.61 1.73 3.68
C ASP A 148 20.74 1.46 2.17
N ALA A 149 21.53 2.29 1.50
CA ALA A 149 21.85 2.18 0.07
C ALA A 149 22.57 0.86 -0.31
N SER A 150 22.98 0.07 0.68
CA SER A 150 23.63 -1.22 0.47
C SER A 150 22.65 -2.36 0.14
N ILE A 151 21.34 -2.14 0.35
CA ILE A 151 20.33 -3.15 0.01
C ILE A 151 19.96 -3.00 -1.47
N THR A 152 20.63 -3.76 -2.31
CA THR A 152 20.24 -3.94 -3.72
C THR A 152 18.93 -4.72 -3.78
N CYS A 153 17.81 -4.00 -3.78
CA CYS A 153 16.51 -4.60 -4.01
C CYS A 153 16.22 -4.58 -5.52
N ASN A 154 15.80 -5.72 -6.06
CA ASN A 154 15.36 -5.83 -7.46
C ASN A 154 14.01 -5.13 -7.71
N TYR A 155 13.37 -4.62 -6.65
CA TYR A 155 12.08 -3.94 -6.71
C TYR A 155 12.23 -2.43 -6.62
N THR A 156 11.46 -1.72 -7.43
CA THR A 156 11.41 -0.27 -7.37
C THR A 156 10.70 0.17 -6.10
N ARG A 157 11.32 1.02 -5.31
CA ARG A 157 10.68 1.69 -4.18
C ARG A 157 9.80 2.81 -4.70
N SER A 158 8.59 2.93 -4.16
CA SER A 158 7.66 4.00 -4.50
C SER A 158 6.76 4.35 -3.30
N ASP A 159 6.27 5.57 -3.25
CA ASP A 159 5.26 5.91 -2.24
C ASP A 159 3.95 5.18 -2.54
N ILE A 160 3.56 5.15 -3.80
CA ILE A 160 2.32 4.52 -4.26
C ILE A 160 2.59 3.67 -5.50
N GLU A 161 2.18 2.40 -5.47
CA GLU A 161 2.22 1.52 -6.64
C GLU A 161 0.86 0.86 -6.85
N ILE A 162 0.28 1.05 -8.01
CA ILE A 162 -0.97 0.43 -8.43
C ILE A 162 -0.68 -0.42 -9.67
N ASN A 163 -0.84 -1.72 -9.55
CA ASN A 163 -0.58 -2.67 -10.62
C ASN A 163 -1.79 -3.59 -10.81
N CYS A 164 -2.54 -3.33 -11.87
CA CYS A 164 -3.69 -4.13 -12.26
C CYS A 164 -3.99 -3.93 -13.75
N LYS A 165 -4.68 -4.88 -14.37
CA LYS A 165 -4.99 -4.80 -15.80
C LYS A 165 -5.98 -3.69 -16.11
N LYS A 166 -7.04 -3.57 -15.32
CA LYS A 166 -8.15 -2.64 -15.57
C LYS A 166 -8.66 -2.01 -14.28
N ILE A 167 -8.74 -0.71 -14.25
CA ILE A 167 -9.32 0.06 -13.14
C ILE A 167 -9.99 1.32 -13.67
N LYS A 168 -11.25 1.55 -13.32
CA LYS A 168 -12.02 2.67 -13.86
C LYS A 168 -11.56 4.03 -13.39
N LYS A 169 -11.11 4.11 -12.14
CA LYS A 169 -10.81 5.41 -11.53
C LYS A 169 -9.59 5.35 -10.61
N ILE A 170 -8.70 6.32 -10.75
CA ILE A 170 -7.58 6.56 -9.85
C ILE A 170 -7.53 8.04 -9.50
N VAL A 171 -7.59 8.36 -8.20
CA VAL A 171 -7.46 9.72 -7.67
C VAL A 171 -6.40 9.72 -6.56
N ILE A 172 -5.30 10.44 -6.78
CA ILE A 172 -4.18 10.54 -5.84
C ILE A 172 -3.90 12.02 -5.62
N GLU A 173 -4.46 12.58 -4.56
CA GLU A 173 -4.44 14.03 -4.39
C GLU A 173 -4.08 14.46 -2.96
N ASN A 174 -3.40 15.59 -2.86
CA ASN A 174 -3.06 16.28 -1.61
C ASN A 174 -2.29 15.42 -0.60
N ASN A 175 -1.52 14.42 -1.05
CA ASN A 175 -0.68 13.65 -0.18
C ASN A 175 0.64 14.39 0.07
N ALA A 176 1.03 14.50 1.33
CA ALA A 176 2.26 15.18 1.76
C ALA A 176 3.38 14.17 2.02
N GLY A 177 4.62 14.62 1.92
CA GLY A 177 5.80 13.82 2.25
C GLY A 177 6.28 12.87 1.15
N MET A 178 5.65 12.88 -0.01
CA MET A 178 6.03 12.03 -1.13
C MET A 178 7.43 12.36 -1.67
N MET A 179 8.17 11.34 -2.05
CA MET A 179 9.52 11.49 -2.59
C MET A 179 9.53 12.21 -3.94
N LYS A 180 10.50 13.12 -4.12
CA LYS A 180 10.69 13.84 -5.40
C LYS A 180 11.63 13.14 -6.37
N ASP A 181 12.52 12.33 -5.87
CA ASP A 181 13.71 11.87 -6.59
C ASP A 181 13.57 10.52 -7.26
N LYS A 182 12.46 9.82 -7.06
CA LYS A 182 12.18 8.51 -7.66
C LYS A 182 10.74 8.47 -8.12
N LYS A 183 10.36 7.40 -8.79
CA LYS A 183 8.99 7.15 -9.24
C LYS A 183 8.06 7.05 -8.03
N SER A 184 7.67 8.20 -7.51
CA SER A 184 6.84 8.33 -6.32
C SER A 184 5.49 7.63 -6.50
N VAL A 185 4.92 7.75 -7.70
CA VAL A 185 3.70 7.05 -8.10
C VAL A 185 3.96 6.20 -9.33
N ASN A 186 3.73 4.90 -9.20
CA ASN A 186 3.80 3.94 -10.30
C ASN A 186 2.41 3.35 -10.57
N ILE A 187 1.95 3.43 -11.80
CA ILE A 187 0.67 2.87 -12.23
C ILE A 187 0.90 2.01 -13.46
N TYR A 188 0.46 0.76 -13.39
CA TYR A 188 0.58 -0.22 -14.45
C TYR A 188 -0.82 -0.77 -14.79
N THR A 189 -1.23 -0.60 -16.06
CA THR A 189 -2.49 -1.12 -16.59
C THR A 189 -2.24 -1.80 -17.94
N ASP A 190 -3.22 -2.56 -18.43
CA ASP A 190 -3.14 -3.17 -19.76
C ASP A 190 -3.00 -2.11 -20.84
N LYS A 191 -2.26 -2.45 -21.88
CA LYS A 191 -2.06 -1.61 -23.04
C LYS A 191 -3.39 -1.25 -23.70
N GLY A 192 -3.61 0.05 -23.88
CA GLY A 192 -4.82 0.58 -24.53
C GLY A 192 -6.04 0.63 -23.63
N TYR A 193 -5.95 0.21 -22.35
CA TYR A 193 -7.05 0.41 -21.41
C TYR A 193 -7.23 1.91 -21.10
N VAL A 194 -8.45 2.39 -21.16
CA VAL A 194 -8.80 3.79 -20.88
C VAL A 194 -9.59 3.85 -19.58
N MET A 195 -9.10 4.61 -18.62
CA MET A 195 -9.79 4.87 -17.35
C MET A 195 -10.91 5.88 -17.56
N ASP A 196 -12.02 5.72 -16.83
CA ASP A 196 -13.12 6.69 -16.83
C ASP A 196 -12.67 8.03 -16.22
N TYR A 197 -11.82 7.96 -15.18
CA TYR A 197 -11.29 9.14 -14.51
C TYR A 197 -9.89 8.90 -13.93
N PHE A 198 -9.02 9.86 -14.14
CA PHE A 198 -7.66 9.84 -13.64
C PHE A 198 -7.21 11.21 -13.16
N SER A 199 -6.77 11.30 -11.91
CA SER A 199 -6.21 12.54 -11.34
C SER A 199 -5.02 12.25 -10.43
N ILE A 200 -3.92 12.97 -10.63
CA ILE A 200 -2.79 13.01 -9.71
C ILE A 200 -2.45 14.46 -9.42
N HIS A 201 -2.63 14.88 -8.18
CA HIS A 201 -2.28 16.23 -7.73
C HIS A 201 -1.75 16.23 -6.29
N ASN A 202 -0.42 16.28 -6.15
CA ASN A 202 0.24 16.27 -4.84
C ASN A 202 1.18 17.49 -4.72
N PRO A 203 0.73 18.58 -4.09
CA PRO A 203 1.44 19.86 -4.08
C PRO A 203 2.71 19.87 -3.24
N CYS A 204 2.84 18.97 -2.28
CA CYS A 204 3.93 18.97 -1.30
C CYS A 204 4.79 17.72 -1.44
N MET A 205 5.73 17.74 -2.37
CA MET A 205 6.78 16.72 -2.44
C MET A 205 7.99 17.15 -1.60
N ILE A 206 8.54 16.25 -0.79
CA ILE A 206 9.73 16.49 0.03
C ILE A 206 10.99 16.17 -0.78
N GLY A 207 12.03 16.99 -0.61
CA GLY A 207 13.34 16.81 -1.24
C GLY A 207 13.61 17.75 -2.42
N SER A 208 14.86 17.85 -2.85
CA SER A 208 15.25 18.54 -4.08
C SER A 208 14.97 17.63 -5.26
N VAL A 209 14.37 18.17 -6.31
CA VAL A 209 14.30 17.46 -7.60
C VAL A 209 15.71 17.38 -8.15
N PRO A 210 16.31 16.20 -8.34
CA PRO A 210 17.60 16.11 -9.02
C PRO A 210 17.46 16.70 -10.42
N GLU A 211 18.47 17.41 -10.90
CA GLU A 211 18.47 18.00 -12.26
C GLU A 211 18.12 17.01 -13.37
N LYS A 212 18.27 15.71 -13.10
CA LYS A 212 17.99 14.61 -14.03
C LYS A 212 16.68 13.86 -13.76
N ALA A 213 15.93 14.17 -12.72
CA ALA A 213 14.64 13.53 -12.46
C ALA A 213 13.60 14.07 -13.43
N ARG A 214 13.33 13.31 -14.48
CA ARG A 214 12.37 13.71 -15.51
C ARG A 214 10.91 13.50 -15.11
N TYR A 215 10.62 12.61 -14.14
CA TYR A 215 9.25 12.24 -13.79
C TYR A 215 9.13 11.90 -12.31
N CYS A 216 8.14 12.46 -11.65
CA CYS A 216 7.64 12.00 -10.34
C CYS A 216 6.59 10.89 -10.50
N PHE A 217 6.08 10.68 -11.70
CA PHE A 217 5.05 9.67 -12.00
C PHE A 217 5.54 8.76 -13.11
N ASN A 218 5.17 7.50 -13.00
CA ASN A 218 5.35 6.53 -14.06
C ASN A 218 4.00 5.86 -14.33
N ILE A 219 3.46 6.10 -15.52
CA ILE A 219 2.23 5.49 -15.99
C ILE A 219 2.62 4.62 -17.16
N ASN A 220 2.56 3.31 -16.97
CA ASN A 220 2.81 2.33 -18.00
C ASN A 220 1.50 1.66 -18.39
N ASN A 221 1.14 1.92 -19.62
CA ASN A 221 0.05 1.27 -20.33
C ASN A 221 0.71 0.23 -21.25
N ASN A 222 1.02 -0.94 -20.68
CA ASN A 222 1.78 -2.00 -21.35
C ASN A 222 0.99 -2.69 -22.44
#